data_db5c6617ccf7f5187317c6176b9f6960
#
_entry.id   db5c6617ccf7f5187317c6176b9f6960
#
_cell.length_a   1.000
_cell.length_b   1.000
_cell.length_c   1.000
_cell.angle_alpha   90.00
_cell.angle_beta   90.00
_cell.angle_gamma   90.00
#
_symmetry.space_group_name_H-M   'P 1'
#
loop_
_entity.id
_entity.type
_entity.pdbx_description
1 polymer ?
#
loop_
_entity_poly.entity_id
_entity_poly.type
_entity_poly.pdbx_seq_one_letter_code
_entity_poly.pdbx_strand_id
1 'polypeptide(L)'
;MTGSMILQVKHLSKSFGANAVLKDIDFTVSKGDVTCIIGASGSGKSTLLRCINLLETPTSGEILFHGQKITGVKASAYRTKVGMVFQSFNLFDNMTVLKNCMVGQTKVLRRDKDAARENAMKYLEKVGMAPYINACPRQLSGGQKQRVAIARALAMEPELLLFDEPTSALDPEMVGEVLSVMRDLAREGMTMLVVTHEMAFARDVSNHVVFMSEGVICEEGDPQAVFEHPKQARTQEFLSRFLNK
;
A
#
# COMPACT_ATOMS: atom_id res chain seq x y z
N MET A 1 21.10 -10.91 -1.94
CA MET A 1 20.53 -11.32 -3.25
C MET A 1 19.70 -10.13 -3.73
N THR A 2 20.12 -9.44 -4.80
CA THR A 2 19.34 -8.34 -5.39
C THR A 2 18.10 -8.96 -6.05
N GLY A 3 16.94 -8.84 -5.40
CA GLY A 3 15.65 -9.25 -5.96
C GLY A 3 15.42 -8.59 -7.33
N SER A 4 14.69 -9.25 -8.23
CA SER A 4 14.34 -8.61 -9.51
C SER A 4 13.45 -7.39 -9.25
N MET A 5 13.81 -6.26 -9.82
CA MET A 5 13.06 -5.01 -9.74
C MET A 5 11.64 -5.21 -10.31
N ILE A 6 10.62 -4.93 -9.51
CA ILE A 6 9.21 -5.07 -9.92
C ILE A 6 8.61 -3.73 -10.32
N LEU A 7 8.95 -2.65 -9.59
CA LEU A 7 8.46 -1.29 -9.85
C LEU A 7 9.64 -0.34 -9.93
N GLN A 8 9.61 0.57 -10.90
CA GLN A 8 10.55 1.68 -11.03
C GLN A 8 9.80 2.95 -11.34
N VAL A 9 10.04 3.99 -10.56
CA VAL A 9 9.54 5.35 -10.75
C VAL A 9 10.72 6.19 -11.21
N LYS A 10 10.55 6.97 -12.30
CA LYS A 10 11.60 7.77 -12.92
C LYS A 10 11.13 9.20 -13.20
N HIS A 11 11.80 10.17 -12.59
CA HIS A 11 11.56 11.60 -12.81
C HIS A 11 10.09 11.98 -12.69
N LEU A 12 9.35 11.30 -11.77
CA LEU A 12 7.91 11.44 -11.64
C LEU A 12 7.56 12.79 -11.02
N SER A 13 6.75 13.57 -11.73
CA SER A 13 6.21 14.82 -11.23
C SER A 13 4.70 14.86 -11.38
N LYS A 14 4.01 15.49 -10.42
CA LYS A 14 2.57 15.69 -10.44
C LYS A 14 2.20 17.07 -9.93
N SER A 15 1.44 17.80 -10.74
CA SER A 15 0.86 19.09 -10.36
C SER A 15 -0.67 19.04 -10.48
N PHE A 16 -1.34 19.77 -9.60
CA PHE A 16 -2.77 20.06 -9.68
C PHE A 16 -2.92 21.59 -9.87
N GLY A 17 -3.21 22.00 -11.11
CA GLY A 17 -3.13 23.41 -11.49
C GLY A 17 -1.71 23.96 -11.27
N ALA A 18 -1.60 25.03 -10.51
CA ALA A 18 -0.30 25.66 -10.18
C ALA A 18 0.43 24.98 -8.99
N ASN A 19 -0.23 24.04 -8.30
CA ASN A 19 0.36 23.40 -7.12
C ASN A 19 1.16 22.14 -7.52
N ALA A 20 2.49 22.18 -7.44
CA ALA A 20 3.38 21.06 -7.66
C ALA A 20 3.45 20.20 -6.39
N VAL A 21 2.83 18.99 -6.44
CA VAL A 21 2.73 18.05 -5.32
C VAL A 21 3.85 17.03 -5.33
N LEU A 22 4.25 16.53 -6.50
CA LEU A 22 5.42 15.66 -6.67
C LEU A 22 6.40 16.35 -7.60
N LYS A 23 7.67 16.32 -7.23
CA LYS A 23 8.74 17.05 -7.90
C LYS A 23 9.93 16.12 -8.10
N ASP A 24 10.04 15.54 -9.31
CA ASP A 24 11.19 14.72 -9.72
C ASP A 24 11.45 13.52 -8.77
N ILE A 25 10.47 12.62 -8.65
CA ILE A 25 10.55 11.45 -7.78
C ILE A 25 11.19 10.30 -8.52
N ASP A 26 12.24 9.73 -7.93
CA ASP A 26 12.94 8.54 -8.41
C ASP A 26 13.07 7.51 -7.27
N PHE A 27 12.57 6.29 -7.45
CA PHE A 27 12.85 5.16 -6.56
C PHE A 27 12.46 3.83 -7.19
N THR A 28 12.86 2.73 -6.55
CA THR A 28 12.61 1.37 -7.03
C THR A 28 12.06 0.48 -5.92
N VAL A 29 11.29 -0.54 -6.32
CA VAL A 29 10.83 -1.63 -5.43
C VAL A 29 11.25 -2.95 -6.02
N SER A 30 11.90 -3.80 -5.23
CA SER A 30 12.28 -5.16 -5.61
C SER A 30 11.18 -6.16 -5.23
N LYS A 31 11.10 -7.27 -5.95
CA LYS A 31 10.16 -8.34 -5.65
C LYS A 31 10.47 -8.97 -4.28
N GLY A 32 9.44 -9.08 -3.45
CA GLY A 32 9.54 -9.63 -2.10
C GLY A 32 9.91 -8.59 -1.03
N ASP A 33 10.25 -7.35 -1.43
CA ASP A 33 10.60 -6.29 -0.49
C ASP A 33 9.35 -5.56 0.05
N VAL A 34 9.49 -5.07 1.26
CA VAL A 34 8.59 -4.09 1.87
C VAL A 34 9.27 -2.74 1.84
N THR A 35 8.77 -1.83 1.02
CA THR A 35 9.23 -0.43 0.99
C THR A 35 8.24 0.44 1.77
N CYS A 36 8.71 1.15 2.80
CA CYS A 36 7.90 2.09 3.55
C CYS A 36 8.17 3.54 3.13
N ILE A 37 7.12 4.28 2.82
CA ILE A 37 7.19 5.72 2.55
C ILE A 37 6.70 6.46 3.80
N ILE A 38 7.59 7.25 4.41
CA ILE A 38 7.30 8.07 5.59
C ILE A 38 7.44 9.55 5.27
N GLY A 39 6.90 10.42 6.12
CA GLY A 39 6.98 11.86 5.95
C GLY A 39 5.75 12.59 6.48
N ALA A 40 5.83 13.91 6.57
CA ALA A 40 4.76 14.75 7.08
C ALA A 40 3.48 14.66 6.22
N SER A 41 2.32 15.00 6.81
CA SER A 41 1.08 15.15 6.05
C SER A 41 1.27 16.21 4.93
N GLY A 42 0.70 15.94 3.76
CA GLY A 42 0.83 16.83 2.60
C GLY A 42 2.15 16.72 1.83
N SER A 43 3.09 15.83 2.20
CA SER A 43 4.35 15.66 1.47
C SER A 43 4.22 14.94 0.11
N GLY A 44 3.02 14.51 -0.30
CA GLY A 44 2.77 13.91 -1.61
C GLY A 44 2.67 12.38 -1.62
N LYS A 45 2.83 11.68 -0.48
CA LYS A 45 2.87 10.21 -0.37
C LYS A 45 1.67 9.51 -1.01
N SER A 46 0.44 9.89 -0.64
CA SER A 46 -0.79 9.31 -1.21
C SER A 46 -0.95 9.64 -2.69
N THR A 47 -0.50 10.82 -3.14
CA THR A 47 -0.50 11.19 -4.56
C THR A 47 0.45 10.29 -5.35
N LEU A 48 1.62 9.97 -4.80
CA LEU A 48 2.57 9.03 -5.39
C LEU A 48 1.95 7.65 -5.56
N LEU A 49 1.33 7.08 -4.51
CA LEU A 49 0.64 5.78 -4.62
C LEU A 49 -0.49 5.81 -5.65
N ARG A 50 -1.24 6.90 -5.72
CA ARG A 50 -2.32 7.06 -6.72
C ARG A 50 -1.79 7.13 -8.15
N CYS A 51 -0.64 7.77 -8.36
CA CYS A 51 0.03 7.74 -9.67
C CYS A 51 0.48 6.30 -10.02
N ILE A 52 1.09 5.58 -9.07
CA ILE A 52 1.52 4.20 -9.26
C ILE A 52 0.33 3.28 -9.57
N ASN A 53 -0.83 3.49 -8.95
CA ASN A 53 -2.05 2.69 -9.21
C ASN A 53 -2.88 3.20 -10.41
N LEU A 54 -2.40 4.18 -11.17
CA LEU A 54 -3.13 4.82 -12.29
C LEU A 54 -4.45 5.48 -11.88
N LEU A 55 -4.63 5.84 -10.60
CA LEU A 55 -5.77 6.64 -10.12
C LEU A 55 -5.55 8.12 -10.42
N GLU A 56 -4.29 8.54 -10.52
CA GLU A 56 -3.86 9.86 -10.95
C GLU A 56 -2.88 9.72 -12.12
N THR A 57 -2.98 10.61 -13.09
CA THR A 57 -2.03 10.68 -14.20
C THR A 57 -0.87 11.59 -13.82
N PRO A 58 0.39 11.14 -13.88
CA PRO A 58 1.56 12.01 -13.70
C PRO A 58 1.55 13.19 -14.67
N THR A 59 2.13 14.32 -14.28
CA THR A 59 2.34 15.45 -15.18
C THR A 59 3.54 15.21 -16.09
N SER A 60 4.59 14.57 -15.56
CA SER A 60 5.79 14.14 -16.30
C SER A 60 6.45 12.96 -15.61
N GLY A 61 7.47 12.39 -16.26
CA GLY A 61 8.17 11.20 -15.79
C GLY A 61 7.48 9.90 -16.23
N GLU A 62 7.98 8.79 -15.72
CA GLU A 62 7.46 7.47 -16.10
C GLU A 62 7.46 6.50 -14.92
N ILE A 63 6.54 5.56 -14.97
CA ILE A 63 6.46 4.44 -14.05
C ILE A 63 6.56 3.16 -14.89
N LEU A 64 7.48 2.27 -14.48
CA LEU A 64 7.66 0.98 -15.12
C LEU A 64 7.29 -0.13 -14.13
N PHE A 65 6.55 -1.11 -14.62
CA PHE A 65 6.22 -2.34 -13.89
C PHE A 65 6.78 -3.52 -14.69
N HIS A 66 7.65 -4.33 -14.07
CA HIS A 66 8.47 -5.34 -14.78
C HIS A 66 9.22 -4.77 -15.99
N GLY A 67 9.76 -3.56 -15.87
CA GLY A 67 10.49 -2.89 -16.94
C GLY A 67 9.62 -2.33 -18.08
N GLN A 68 8.29 -2.50 -18.04
CA GLN A 68 7.35 -1.99 -19.03
C GLN A 68 6.65 -0.74 -18.52
N LYS A 69 6.58 0.31 -19.36
CA LYS A 69 5.83 1.53 -19.01
C LYS A 69 4.36 1.21 -18.78
N ILE A 70 3.81 1.72 -17.68
CA ILE A 70 2.38 1.55 -17.37
C ILE A 70 1.46 2.56 -18.07
N THR A 71 2.04 3.61 -18.69
CA THR A 71 1.30 4.58 -19.52
C THR A 71 0.74 3.89 -20.77
N GLY A 72 -0.57 4.03 -21.01
CA GLY A 72 -1.24 3.39 -22.13
C GLY A 72 -1.68 1.94 -21.90
N VAL A 73 -1.33 1.35 -20.76
CA VAL A 73 -1.83 0.02 -20.37
C VAL A 73 -3.28 0.14 -19.91
N LYS A 74 -4.10 -0.87 -20.22
CA LYS A 74 -5.47 -0.93 -19.71
C LYS A 74 -5.45 -0.98 -18.17
N ALA A 75 -5.87 0.10 -17.52
CA ALA A 75 -5.80 0.26 -16.08
C ALA A 75 -6.45 -0.91 -15.29
N SER A 76 -7.56 -1.48 -15.82
CA SER A 76 -8.19 -2.64 -15.17
C SER A 76 -7.31 -3.89 -15.17
N ALA A 77 -6.54 -4.14 -16.24
CA ALA A 77 -5.60 -5.26 -16.30
C ALA A 77 -4.37 -5.02 -15.40
N TYR A 78 -3.85 -3.79 -15.37
CA TYR A 78 -2.75 -3.42 -14.48
C TYR A 78 -3.14 -3.57 -13.01
N ARG A 79 -4.31 -3.08 -12.62
CA ARG A 79 -4.79 -3.13 -11.22
C ARG A 79 -5.14 -4.54 -10.73
N THR A 80 -5.17 -5.57 -11.59
CA THR A 80 -5.22 -6.96 -11.13
C THR A 80 -3.88 -7.40 -10.54
N LYS A 81 -2.78 -6.82 -11.03
CA LYS A 81 -1.41 -7.14 -10.60
C LYS A 81 -0.90 -6.21 -9.48
N VAL A 82 -1.42 -4.99 -9.41
CA VAL A 82 -1.07 -3.98 -8.41
C VAL A 82 -2.30 -3.65 -7.59
N GLY A 83 -2.46 -4.34 -6.47
CA GLY A 83 -3.56 -4.11 -5.53
C GLY A 83 -3.38 -2.83 -4.73
N MET A 84 -4.47 -2.27 -4.20
CA MET A 84 -4.42 -1.09 -3.34
C MET A 84 -5.39 -1.21 -2.17
N VAL A 85 -4.87 -0.94 -0.98
CA VAL A 85 -5.62 -0.83 0.28
C VAL A 85 -5.63 0.63 0.69
N PHE A 86 -6.81 1.20 0.84
CA PHE A 86 -7.01 2.62 1.11
C PHE A 86 -7.21 2.90 2.59
N GLN A 87 -6.96 4.11 3.01
CA GLN A 87 -7.24 4.62 4.35
C GLN A 87 -8.74 4.47 4.72
N SER A 88 -9.65 4.71 3.79
CA SER A 88 -11.12 4.71 4.01
C SER A 88 -11.80 3.36 3.75
N PHE A 89 -11.06 2.23 3.78
CA PHE A 89 -11.53 0.85 3.55
C PHE A 89 -12.13 0.60 2.16
N ASN A 90 -12.98 1.49 1.65
CA ASN A 90 -13.67 1.45 0.35
C ASN A 90 -14.41 0.12 0.08
N LEU A 91 -15.03 -0.46 1.10
CA LEU A 91 -15.87 -1.65 0.95
C LEU A 91 -17.20 -1.31 0.29
N PHE A 92 -17.76 -2.26 -0.43
CA PHE A 92 -19.10 -2.15 -0.98
C PHE A 92 -20.14 -2.39 0.13
N ASP A 93 -20.81 -1.35 0.60
CA ASP A 93 -21.74 -1.40 1.74
C ASP A 93 -22.98 -2.27 1.52
N ASN A 94 -23.35 -2.47 0.25
CA ASN A 94 -24.47 -3.32 -0.16
C ASN A 94 -24.09 -4.79 -0.38
N MET A 95 -22.85 -5.16 -0.05
CA MET A 95 -22.32 -6.51 -0.18
C MET A 95 -21.85 -7.04 1.18
N THR A 96 -22.00 -8.35 1.39
CA THR A 96 -21.37 -9.00 2.55
C THR A 96 -19.86 -9.03 2.43
N VAL A 97 -19.17 -9.35 3.53
CA VAL A 97 -17.70 -9.55 3.58
C VAL A 97 -17.25 -10.51 2.48
N LEU A 98 -17.88 -11.69 2.37
CA LEU A 98 -17.54 -12.66 1.33
C LEU A 98 -17.74 -12.10 -0.07
N LYS A 99 -18.88 -11.44 -0.33
CA LYS A 99 -19.15 -10.85 -1.65
C LYS A 99 -18.17 -9.74 -2.02
N ASN A 100 -17.71 -8.94 -1.04
CA ASN A 100 -16.64 -7.95 -1.26
C ASN A 100 -15.36 -8.59 -1.78
N CYS A 101 -14.96 -9.75 -1.26
CA CYS A 101 -13.77 -10.47 -1.70
C CYS A 101 -13.96 -11.24 -3.01
N MET A 102 -15.20 -11.59 -3.39
CA MET A 102 -15.50 -12.32 -4.61
C MET A 102 -15.71 -11.44 -5.85
N VAL A 103 -16.23 -10.22 -5.67
CA VAL A 103 -16.71 -9.39 -6.79
C VAL A 103 -15.60 -9.07 -7.81
N GLY A 104 -14.40 -8.73 -7.37
CA GLY A 104 -13.26 -8.48 -8.26
C GLY A 104 -12.88 -9.73 -9.06
N GLN A 105 -12.80 -10.86 -8.39
CA GLN A 105 -12.45 -12.14 -9.01
C GLN A 105 -13.45 -12.54 -10.09
N THR A 106 -14.75 -12.45 -9.82
CA THR A 106 -15.79 -12.87 -10.77
C THR A 106 -16.00 -11.87 -11.90
N LYS A 107 -15.96 -10.56 -11.63
CA LYS A 107 -16.23 -9.51 -12.62
C LYS A 107 -15.02 -9.14 -13.48
N VAL A 108 -13.82 -9.14 -12.90
CA VAL A 108 -12.60 -8.70 -13.58
C VAL A 108 -11.79 -9.89 -14.08
N LEU A 109 -11.47 -10.86 -13.18
CA LEU A 109 -10.68 -12.05 -13.55
C LEU A 109 -11.51 -13.13 -14.24
N ARG A 110 -12.85 -13.00 -14.26
CA ARG A 110 -13.76 -14.00 -14.82
C ARG A 110 -13.63 -15.38 -14.17
N ARG A 111 -13.14 -15.41 -12.92
CA ARG A 111 -13.03 -16.66 -12.15
C ARG A 111 -14.42 -17.23 -11.90
N ASP A 112 -14.53 -18.55 -11.95
CA ASP A 112 -15.75 -19.25 -11.56
C ASP A 112 -16.18 -18.91 -10.14
N LYS A 113 -17.50 -19.00 -9.83
CA LYS A 113 -18.03 -18.56 -8.53
C LYS A 113 -17.52 -19.41 -7.37
N ASP A 114 -17.42 -20.73 -7.57
CA ASP A 114 -16.99 -21.64 -6.51
C ASP A 114 -15.49 -21.47 -6.24
N ALA A 115 -14.68 -21.37 -7.28
CA ALA A 115 -13.25 -21.04 -7.17
C ALA A 115 -13.02 -19.64 -6.56
N ALA A 116 -13.83 -18.63 -6.92
CA ALA A 116 -13.76 -17.30 -6.33
C ALA A 116 -14.15 -17.31 -4.85
N ARG A 117 -15.12 -18.15 -4.45
CA ARG A 117 -15.53 -18.34 -3.06
C ARG A 117 -14.42 -18.99 -2.25
N GLU A 118 -13.87 -20.09 -2.73
CA GLU A 118 -12.77 -20.81 -2.07
C GLU A 118 -11.58 -19.88 -1.84
N ASN A 119 -11.14 -19.17 -2.87
CA ASN A 119 -10.05 -18.22 -2.78
C ASN A 119 -10.37 -17.04 -1.83
N ALA A 120 -11.60 -16.51 -1.86
CA ALA A 120 -12.02 -15.48 -0.91
C ALA A 120 -11.99 -15.99 0.54
N MET A 121 -12.45 -17.22 0.79
CA MET A 121 -12.39 -17.83 2.13
C MET A 121 -10.96 -17.98 2.62
N LYS A 122 -10.03 -18.47 1.80
CA LYS A 122 -8.61 -18.57 2.10
C LYS A 122 -8.05 -17.24 2.65
N TYR A 123 -8.32 -16.11 1.98
CA TYR A 123 -7.81 -14.83 2.42
C TYR A 123 -8.58 -14.22 3.60
N LEU A 124 -9.87 -14.50 3.73
CA LEU A 124 -10.65 -14.11 4.91
C LEU A 124 -10.22 -14.87 6.18
N GLU A 125 -9.89 -16.14 6.06
CA GLU A 125 -9.27 -16.93 7.14
C GLU A 125 -7.93 -16.34 7.54
N LYS A 126 -7.07 -16.02 6.56
CA LYS A 126 -5.75 -15.44 6.77
C LYS A 126 -5.79 -14.13 7.56
N VAL A 127 -6.80 -13.29 7.36
CA VAL A 127 -6.95 -12.02 8.10
C VAL A 127 -7.89 -12.14 9.31
N GLY A 128 -8.31 -13.36 9.71
CA GLY A 128 -9.17 -13.62 10.86
C GLY A 128 -10.62 -13.14 10.67
N MET A 129 -11.11 -13.05 9.42
CA MET A 129 -12.45 -12.56 9.10
C MET A 129 -13.44 -13.65 8.63
N ALA A 130 -13.04 -14.92 8.68
CA ALA A 130 -13.91 -16.05 8.33
C ALA A 130 -15.23 -16.12 9.13
N PRO A 131 -15.27 -15.81 10.44
CA PRO A 131 -16.52 -15.80 11.20
C PRO A 131 -17.54 -14.74 10.72
N TYR A 132 -17.09 -13.72 9.99
CA TYR A 132 -17.90 -12.55 9.60
C TYR A 132 -18.32 -12.54 8.13
N ILE A 133 -18.21 -13.67 7.40
CA ILE A 133 -18.43 -13.74 5.95
C ILE A 133 -19.81 -13.25 5.49
N ASN A 134 -20.82 -13.40 6.34
CA ASN A 134 -22.20 -12.98 6.06
C ASN A 134 -22.52 -11.56 6.55
N ALA A 135 -21.63 -10.94 7.34
CA ALA A 135 -21.80 -9.58 7.82
C ALA A 135 -21.67 -8.57 6.68
N CYS A 136 -22.40 -7.45 6.79
CA CYS A 136 -22.18 -6.27 5.95
C CYS A 136 -21.19 -5.31 6.60
N PRO A 137 -20.51 -4.42 5.83
CA PRO A 137 -19.52 -3.48 6.37
C PRO A 137 -20.01 -2.64 7.54
N ARG A 138 -21.29 -2.27 7.57
CA ARG A 138 -21.90 -1.48 8.66
C ARG A 138 -21.89 -2.19 10.03
N GLN A 139 -21.74 -3.50 10.05
CA GLN A 139 -21.73 -4.33 11.24
C GLN A 139 -20.31 -4.59 11.78
N LEU A 140 -19.28 -4.04 11.12
CA LEU A 140 -17.89 -4.29 11.41
C LEU A 140 -17.24 -3.07 12.07
N SER A 141 -16.29 -3.33 12.97
CA SER A 141 -15.37 -2.32 13.49
C SER A 141 -14.44 -1.77 12.39
N GLY A 142 -13.75 -0.66 12.64
CA GLY A 142 -12.77 -0.08 11.72
C GLY A 142 -11.65 -1.08 11.35
N GLY A 143 -11.06 -1.73 12.34
CA GLY A 143 -10.02 -2.74 12.12
C GLY A 143 -10.51 -3.96 11.35
N GLN A 144 -11.75 -4.42 11.62
CA GLN A 144 -12.38 -5.49 10.84
C GLN A 144 -12.59 -5.09 9.39
N LYS A 145 -13.10 -3.88 9.12
CA LYS A 145 -13.25 -3.35 7.75
C LYS A 145 -11.93 -3.30 7.02
N GLN A 146 -10.87 -2.88 7.68
CA GLN A 146 -9.54 -2.81 7.08
C GLN A 146 -9.00 -4.19 6.76
N ARG A 147 -9.16 -5.17 7.66
CA ARG A 147 -8.76 -6.56 7.38
C ARG A 147 -9.53 -7.16 6.22
N VAL A 148 -10.83 -6.85 6.08
CA VAL A 148 -11.62 -7.25 4.90
C VAL A 148 -11.12 -6.56 3.63
N ALA A 149 -10.74 -5.28 3.68
CA ALA A 149 -10.16 -4.56 2.55
C ALA A 149 -8.82 -5.17 2.11
N ILE A 150 -7.99 -5.61 3.06
CA ILE A 150 -6.75 -6.36 2.77
C ILE A 150 -7.09 -7.70 2.11
N ALA A 151 -7.99 -8.50 2.68
CA ALA A 151 -8.42 -9.78 2.09
C ALA A 151 -8.98 -9.62 0.68
N ARG A 152 -9.78 -8.59 0.43
CA ARG A 152 -10.32 -8.26 -0.89
C ARG A 152 -9.21 -7.96 -1.90
N ALA A 153 -8.19 -7.21 -1.50
CA ALA A 153 -7.06 -6.92 -2.36
C ALA A 153 -6.23 -8.19 -2.65
N LEU A 154 -5.95 -9.00 -1.62
CA LEU A 154 -5.22 -10.27 -1.75
C LEU A 154 -5.97 -11.31 -2.60
N ALA A 155 -7.31 -11.32 -2.58
CA ALA A 155 -8.12 -12.24 -3.38
C ALA A 155 -7.96 -12.05 -4.89
N MET A 156 -7.41 -10.91 -5.33
CA MET A 156 -7.01 -10.69 -6.72
C MET A 156 -5.64 -11.29 -7.05
N GLU A 157 -4.90 -11.79 -6.05
CA GLU A 157 -3.55 -12.37 -6.15
C GLU A 157 -2.56 -11.40 -6.81
N PRO A 158 -2.42 -10.17 -6.27
CA PRO A 158 -1.55 -9.16 -6.85
C PRO A 158 -0.08 -9.50 -6.66
N GLU A 159 0.75 -8.98 -7.56
CA GLU A 159 2.22 -9.08 -7.48
C GLU A 159 2.83 -7.98 -6.58
N LEU A 160 2.14 -6.85 -6.45
CA LEU A 160 2.50 -5.72 -5.59
C LEU A 160 1.25 -5.21 -4.86
N LEU A 161 1.36 -4.97 -3.56
CA LEU A 161 0.27 -4.42 -2.75
C LEU A 161 0.66 -3.03 -2.22
N LEU A 162 -0.15 -2.04 -2.57
CA LEU A 162 0.00 -0.65 -2.12
C LEU A 162 -0.89 -0.42 -0.90
N PHE A 163 -0.34 0.20 0.15
CA PHE A 163 -1.08 0.60 1.34
C PHE A 163 -1.01 2.12 1.52
N ASP A 164 -2.15 2.80 1.48
CA ASP A 164 -2.26 4.24 1.70
C ASP A 164 -2.78 4.50 3.10
N GLU A 165 -1.87 4.68 4.06
CA GLU A 165 -2.14 4.95 5.49
C GLU A 165 -3.18 3.98 6.09
N PRO A 166 -2.95 2.66 6.09
CA PRO A 166 -3.97 1.65 6.40
C PRO A 166 -4.49 1.69 7.84
N THR A 167 -3.84 2.43 8.74
CA THR A 167 -4.21 2.53 10.17
C THR A 167 -4.75 3.89 10.57
N SER A 168 -4.65 4.93 9.72
CA SER A 168 -4.95 6.31 10.10
C SER A 168 -6.43 6.57 10.44
N ALA A 169 -7.34 5.72 9.95
CA ALA A 169 -8.78 5.83 10.23
C ALA A 169 -9.25 4.88 11.34
N LEU A 170 -8.31 4.31 12.12
CA LEU A 170 -8.57 3.31 13.16
C LEU A 170 -8.38 3.89 14.56
N ASP A 171 -9.16 3.37 15.50
CA ASP A 171 -8.89 3.57 16.91
C ASP A 171 -7.58 2.87 17.30
N PRO A 172 -6.79 3.42 18.24
CA PRO A 172 -5.47 2.88 18.61
C PRO A 172 -5.47 1.39 18.98
N GLU A 173 -6.54 0.92 19.62
CA GLU A 173 -6.71 -0.49 20.02
C GLU A 173 -6.77 -1.44 18.81
N MET A 174 -7.23 -0.96 17.63
CA MET A 174 -7.40 -1.77 16.43
C MET A 174 -6.18 -1.73 15.50
N VAL A 175 -5.26 -0.80 15.70
CA VAL A 175 -4.05 -0.63 14.87
C VAL A 175 -3.19 -1.89 14.90
N GLY A 176 -2.99 -2.47 16.10
CA GLY A 176 -2.16 -3.66 16.30
C GLY A 176 -2.58 -4.86 15.48
N GLU A 177 -3.89 -5.11 15.34
CA GLU A 177 -4.43 -6.24 14.56
C GLU A 177 -4.14 -6.09 13.07
N VAL A 178 -4.29 -4.88 12.51
CA VAL A 178 -4.00 -4.61 11.10
C VAL A 178 -2.51 -4.71 10.82
N LEU A 179 -1.66 -4.13 11.69
CA LEU A 179 -0.21 -4.24 11.55
C LEU A 179 0.29 -5.68 11.69
N SER A 180 -0.37 -6.53 12.51
CA SER A 180 -0.04 -7.95 12.61
C SER A 180 -0.26 -8.66 11.27
N VAL A 181 -1.42 -8.45 10.63
CA VAL A 181 -1.69 -9.00 9.30
C VAL A 181 -0.63 -8.55 8.28
N MET A 182 -0.24 -7.27 8.31
CA MET A 182 0.78 -6.76 7.39
C MET A 182 2.17 -7.36 7.65
N ARG A 183 2.53 -7.61 8.93
CA ARG A 183 3.78 -8.32 9.27
C ARG A 183 3.79 -9.75 8.74
N ASP A 184 2.67 -10.45 8.84
CA ASP A 184 2.56 -11.82 8.34
C ASP A 184 2.68 -11.86 6.81
N LEU A 185 2.08 -10.91 6.10
CA LEU A 185 2.25 -10.76 4.65
C LEU A 185 3.72 -10.49 4.26
N ALA A 186 4.42 -9.64 5.03
CA ALA A 186 5.85 -9.37 4.82
C ALA A 186 6.70 -10.65 4.98
N ARG A 187 6.45 -11.42 6.05
CA ARG A 187 7.14 -12.71 6.31
C ARG A 187 6.91 -13.74 5.21
N GLU A 188 5.77 -13.70 4.56
CA GLU A 188 5.45 -14.58 3.42
C GLU A 188 6.04 -14.09 2.08
N GLY A 189 6.78 -12.98 2.09
CA GLY A 189 7.44 -12.44 0.90
C GLY A 189 6.52 -11.66 -0.02
N MET A 190 5.38 -11.15 0.48
CA MET A 190 4.52 -10.24 -0.28
C MET A 190 5.26 -8.94 -0.58
N THR A 191 5.36 -8.55 -1.84
CA THR A 191 5.90 -7.24 -2.21
C THR A 191 4.93 -6.15 -1.81
N MET A 192 5.38 -5.19 -1.00
CA MET A 192 4.53 -4.13 -0.47
C MET A 192 5.18 -2.75 -0.59
N LEU A 193 4.37 -1.75 -0.94
CA LEU A 193 4.71 -0.34 -0.84
C LEU A 193 3.73 0.32 0.11
N VAL A 194 4.22 0.77 1.26
CA VAL A 194 3.38 1.15 2.41
C VAL A 194 3.62 2.61 2.78
N VAL A 195 2.63 3.46 2.59
CA VAL A 195 2.60 4.80 3.21
C VAL A 195 2.07 4.65 4.63
N THR A 196 2.84 5.05 5.63
CA THR A 196 2.47 4.87 7.04
C THR A 196 3.01 5.96 7.95
N HIS A 197 2.32 6.18 9.06
CA HIS A 197 2.77 6.98 10.21
C HIS A 197 3.22 6.09 11.40
N GLU A 198 3.15 4.76 11.24
CA GLU A 198 3.59 3.77 12.24
C GLU A 198 5.10 3.55 12.12
N MET A 199 5.89 4.41 12.80
CA MET A 199 7.36 4.42 12.66
C MET A 199 8.00 3.11 13.12
N ALA A 200 7.49 2.50 14.21
CA ALA A 200 7.99 1.21 14.67
C ALA A 200 7.75 0.10 13.63
N PHE A 201 6.56 0.09 12.98
CA PHE A 201 6.28 -0.84 11.90
C PHE A 201 7.23 -0.62 10.71
N ALA A 202 7.40 0.64 10.28
CA ALA A 202 8.29 0.97 9.17
C ALA A 202 9.73 0.53 9.45
N ARG A 203 10.26 0.78 10.68
CA ARG A 203 11.60 0.36 11.08
C ARG A 203 11.77 -1.16 11.10
N ASP A 204 10.79 -1.88 11.69
CA ASP A 204 10.94 -3.30 12.04
C ASP A 204 10.59 -4.26 10.88
N VAL A 205 9.82 -3.80 9.90
CA VAL A 205 9.24 -4.66 8.85
C VAL A 205 9.75 -4.34 7.45
N SER A 206 10.20 -3.10 7.20
CA SER A 206 10.63 -2.74 5.84
C SER A 206 12.06 -3.21 5.53
N ASN A 207 12.31 -3.39 4.24
CA ASN A 207 13.65 -3.61 3.68
C ASN A 207 14.24 -2.30 3.16
N HIS A 208 13.38 -1.32 2.87
CA HIS A 208 13.74 -0.02 2.34
C HIS A 208 12.80 1.06 2.87
N VAL A 209 13.34 2.20 3.25
CA VAL A 209 12.57 3.36 3.72
C VAL A 209 12.84 4.54 2.81
N VAL A 210 11.76 5.23 2.43
CA VAL A 210 11.79 6.46 1.64
C VAL A 210 11.17 7.58 2.47
N PHE A 211 11.96 8.59 2.83
CA PHE A 211 11.47 9.78 3.52
C PHE A 211 11.13 10.88 2.52
N MET A 212 9.86 11.29 2.50
CA MET A 212 9.35 12.36 1.63
C MET A 212 9.05 13.63 2.41
N SER A 213 9.49 14.77 1.88
CA SER A 213 9.12 16.11 2.36
C SER A 213 8.95 17.07 1.18
N GLU A 214 7.91 17.91 1.22
CA GLU A 214 7.65 18.99 0.25
C GLU A 214 7.64 18.52 -1.23
N GLY A 215 7.20 17.28 -1.46
CA GLY A 215 7.05 16.71 -2.79
C GLY A 215 8.31 16.09 -3.38
N VAL A 216 9.39 15.95 -2.62
CA VAL A 216 10.63 15.28 -3.01
C VAL A 216 11.00 14.15 -2.07
N ILE A 217 11.82 13.20 -2.54
CA ILE A 217 12.51 12.24 -1.69
C ILE A 217 13.72 12.95 -1.10
N CYS A 218 13.72 13.13 0.23
CA CYS A 218 14.83 13.77 0.93
C CYS A 218 15.92 12.75 1.30
N GLU A 219 15.52 11.56 1.67
CA GLU A 219 16.44 10.49 2.07
C GLU A 219 15.78 9.13 1.83
N GLU A 220 16.56 8.14 1.41
CA GLU A 220 16.12 6.77 1.30
C GLU A 220 17.24 5.78 1.62
N GLY A 221 16.89 4.58 2.01
CA GLY A 221 17.87 3.53 2.27
C GLY A 221 17.38 2.42 3.21
N ASP A 222 18.34 1.71 3.75
CA ASP A 222 18.12 0.70 4.78
C ASP A 222 17.42 1.33 6.00
N PRO A 223 16.41 0.65 6.59
CA PRO A 223 15.66 1.17 7.73
C PRO A 223 16.55 1.58 8.91
N GLN A 224 17.54 0.75 9.27
CA GLN A 224 18.43 1.07 10.38
C GLN A 224 19.22 2.36 10.10
N ALA A 225 19.72 2.51 8.88
CA ALA A 225 20.46 3.73 8.50
C ALA A 225 19.57 4.98 8.55
N VAL A 226 18.34 4.92 8.03
CA VAL A 226 17.43 6.08 7.99
C VAL A 226 16.89 6.43 9.38
N PHE A 227 16.56 5.43 10.23
CA PHE A 227 15.96 5.69 11.55
C PHE A 227 16.99 6.01 12.61
N GLU A 228 18.16 5.37 12.61
CA GLU A 228 19.17 5.53 13.67
C GLU A 228 20.26 6.56 13.32
N HIS A 229 20.58 6.68 12.03
CA HIS A 229 21.65 7.53 11.52
C HIS A 229 21.23 8.40 10.32
N PRO A 230 20.10 9.15 10.44
CA PRO A 230 19.63 9.98 9.33
C PRO A 230 20.68 11.05 8.96
N LYS A 231 20.97 11.17 7.67
CA LYS A 231 21.99 12.08 7.14
C LYS A 231 21.44 13.47 6.85
N GLN A 232 20.14 13.54 6.47
CA GLN A 232 19.51 14.78 6.09
C GLN A 232 18.90 15.50 7.30
N ALA A 233 19.13 16.80 7.43
CA ALA A 233 18.61 17.60 8.55
C ALA A 233 17.07 17.51 8.65
N ARG A 234 16.37 17.48 7.52
CA ARG A 234 14.90 17.31 7.47
C ARG A 234 14.46 15.96 7.99
N THR A 235 15.19 14.88 7.70
CA THR A 235 14.92 13.54 8.22
C THR A 235 15.12 13.51 9.74
N GLN A 236 16.21 14.11 10.23
CA GLN A 236 16.52 14.22 11.66
C GLN A 236 15.41 14.99 12.40
N GLU A 237 15.00 16.15 11.88
CA GLU A 237 13.91 16.94 12.44
C GLU A 237 12.58 16.15 12.50
N PHE A 238 12.25 15.44 11.42
CA PHE A 238 11.03 14.64 11.38
C PHE A 238 11.06 13.49 12.39
N LEU A 239 12.12 12.71 12.40
CA LEU A 239 12.25 11.53 13.25
C LEU A 239 12.41 11.87 14.74
N SER A 240 13.03 13.02 15.10
CA SER A 240 13.16 13.45 16.49
C SER A 240 11.81 13.56 17.23
N ARG A 241 10.73 13.85 16.50
CA ARG A 241 9.37 13.92 17.06
C ARG A 241 8.77 12.56 17.45
N PHE A 242 9.34 11.47 16.93
CA PHE A 242 8.88 10.09 17.15
C PHE A 242 9.84 9.26 18.01
N LEU A 243 11.14 9.57 18.00
CA LEU A 243 12.16 8.81 18.72
C LEU A 243 12.36 9.31 20.16
N ASN A 244 11.88 10.51 20.49
CA ASN A 244 11.98 11.12 21.83
C ASN A 244 10.70 10.90 22.68
N LYS A 245 9.92 9.84 22.39
CA LYS A 245 8.77 9.45 23.20
C LYS A 245 8.98 8.13 23.91
#